data_6d9b42485a8635b6d3911b9402605f55
#
_entry.id   6d9b42485a8635b6d3911b9402605f55
#
_cell.length_a   1.000
_cell.length_b   1.000
_cell.length_c   1.000
_cell.angle_alpha   90.00
_cell.angle_beta   90.00
_cell.angle_gamma   90.00
#
_symmetry.space_group_name_H-M   'P 1'
#
loop_
_entity.id
_entity.type
_entity.pdbx_description
1 polymer ?
#
loop_
_entity_poly.entity_id
_entity_poly.type
_entity_poly.pdbx_seq_one_letter_code
_entity_poly.pdbx_strand_id
1 'polypeptide(L)'
;MDRDMTVNELAVYLEERIPASLSEPWDNDGRMVIPHGTAEVTGVLCALDCTTGAIARAKELGCNVILTHHPLIFKPLASLTETDSVGKRVLACVEGGVNECLAKAIGLENATAFLPYGRIGEVAEQTFEQFAALVEKALETKELALVKATPMVKKVALVSGSGKDEIKDALQAGADTFLTGEANHSCMLDCKELGLNLICATHYATERVVLPVLCAMAEEAGVRSVIYPFAREAEYGI
;
A
#
# COMPACT_ATOMS: atom_id res chain seq x y z
N MET A 1 24.10 -5.41 27.92
CA MET A 1 22.66 -5.35 28.24
C MET A 1 22.04 -4.59 27.09
N ASP A 2 21.43 -5.28 26.16
CA ASP A 2 20.62 -4.63 25.13
C ASP A 2 19.44 -4.02 25.88
N ARG A 3 19.33 -2.70 25.83
CA ARG A 3 18.21 -1.98 26.40
C ARG A 3 17.05 -2.15 25.43
N ASP A 4 15.92 -2.67 25.91
CA ASP A 4 14.74 -2.85 25.12
C ASP A 4 14.24 -1.49 24.57
N MET A 5 13.86 -1.47 23.30
CA MET A 5 13.48 -0.26 22.58
C MET A 5 12.13 0.28 23.08
N THR A 6 12.07 1.57 23.38
CA THR A 6 10.79 2.23 23.71
C THR A 6 9.97 2.59 22.47
N VAL A 7 8.68 2.81 22.63
CA VAL A 7 7.77 3.23 21.55
C VAL A 7 8.26 4.52 20.86
N ASN A 8 8.77 5.50 21.64
CA ASN A 8 9.33 6.73 21.07
C ASN A 8 10.61 6.48 20.28
N GLU A 9 11.49 5.59 20.74
CA GLU A 9 12.73 5.24 20.03
C GLU A 9 12.41 4.51 18.71
N LEU A 10 11.44 3.59 18.72
CA LEU A 10 10.95 2.96 17.49
C LEU A 10 10.36 4.00 16.51
N ALA A 11 9.58 4.95 17.02
CA ALA A 11 9.01 6.01 16.19
C ALA A 11 10.10 6.87 15.54
N VAL A 12 11.13 7.30 16.29
CA VAL A 12 12.28 8.02 15.75
C VAL A 12 13.02 7.20 14.69
N TYR A 13 13.27 5.92 14.97
CA TYR A 13 13.93 5.02 14.03
C TYR A 13 13.18 4.90 12.70
N LEU A 14 11.84 4.83 12.74
CA LEU A 14 11.00 4.78 11.55
C LEU A 14 10.98 6.13 10.80
N GLU A 15 10.90 7.25 11.51
CA GLU A 15 10.92 8.60 10.94
C GLU A 15 12.25 8.93 10.22
N GLU A 16 13.37 8.39 10.70
CA GLU A 16 14.67 8.53 10.02
C GLU A 16 14.71 7.79 8.68
N ARG A 17 14.00 6.66 8.55
CA ARG A 17 13.91 5.86 7.33
C ARG A 17 12.82 6.33 6.38
N ILE A 18 11.78 6.88 6.93
CA ILE A 18 10.59 7.36 6.22
C ILE A 18 10.36 8.81 6.64
N PRO A 19 11.19 9.73 6.16
CA PRO A 19 11.13 11.12 6.58
C PRO A 19 9.89 11.82 6.01
N ALA A 20 9.32 12.73 6.78
CA ALA A 20 8.14 13.53 6.41
C ALA A 20 8.33 14.34 5.10
N SER A 21 9.59 14.51 4.62
CA SER A 21 9.85 15.12 3.32
C SER A 21 9.39 14.28 2.11
N LEU A 22 9.01 13.03 2.34
CA LEU A 22 8.43 12.14 1.33
C LEU A 22 6.91 12.22 1.26
N SER A 23 6.29 12.90 2.23
CA SER A 23 4.84 13.03 2.31
C SER A 23 4.34 14.14 1.40
N GLU A 24 3.16 13.95 0.84
CA GLU A 24 2.48 15.00 0.10
C GLU A 24 1.97 16.10 1.06
N PRO A 25 1.93 17.37 0.63
CA PRO A 25 1.54 18.50 1.50
C PRO A 25 0.11 18.41 2.09
N TRP A 26 -0.71 17.56 1.51
CA TRP A 26 -2.10 17.33 1.94
C TRP A 26 -2.25 16.12 2.86
N ASP A 27 -1.21 15.29 3.02
CA ASP A 27 -1.26 14.08 3.85
C ASP A 27 -1.00 14.39 5.33
N ASN A 28 -1.36 13.47 6.22
CA ASN A 28 -1.12 13.55 7.64
C ASN A 28 -0.48 12.25 8.13
N ASP A 29 0.83 12.17 8.04
CA ASP A 29 1.62 10.99 8.40
C ASP A 29 2.35 11.13 9.75
N GLY A 30 3.11 10.09 10.12
CA GLY A 30 3.89 10.07 11.35
C GLY A 30 3.13 9.59 12.59
N ARG A 31 3.44 10.14 13.74
CA ARG A 31 2.92 9.70 15.03
C ARG A 31 1.48 10.15 15.23
N MET A 32 0.53 9.21 15.16
CA MET A 32 -0.89 9.52 15.29
C MET A 32 -1.39 9.47 16.74
N VAL A 33 -1.10 8.36 17.44
CA VAL A 33 -1.56 8.13 18.82
C VAL A 33 -0.45 7.44 19.58
N ILE A 34 0.22 8.13 20.50
CA ILE A 34 1.27 7.58 21.36
C ILE A 34 0.99 7.93 22.83
N PRO A 35 0.10 7.19 23.52
CA PRO A 35 -0.26 7.48 24.90
C PRO A 35 0.88 7.16 25.90
N HIS A 36 1.75 6.21 25.57
CA HIS A 36 2.81 5.70 26.45
C HIS A 36 4.15 5.58 25.72
N GLY A 37 4.68 6.71 25.21
CA GLY A 37 5.89 6.74 24.39
C GLY A 37 7.17 6.21 25.07
N THR A 38 7.23 6.18 26.40
CA THR A 38 8.35 5.63 27.17
C THR A 38 8.18 4.14 27.52
N ALA A 39 7.04 3.53 27.17
CA ALA A 39 6.83 2.10 27.36
C ALA A 39 7.75 1.30 26.42
N GLU A 40 8.23 0.16 26.90
CA GLU A 40 8.96 -0.82 26.12
C GLU A 40 8.05 -1.38 25.01
N VAL A 41 8.62 -1.58 23.81
CA VAL A 41 7.90 -2.20 22.70
C VAL A 41 7.83 -3.70 22.93
N THR A 42 6.63 -4.23 23.11
CA THR A 42 6.39 -5.68 23.30
C THR A 42 6.11 -6.41 21.97
N GLY A 43 5.79 -5.67 20.92
CA GLY A 43 5.58 -6.15 19.58
C GLY A 43 4.89 -5.11 18.70
N VAL A 44 5.02 -5.27 17.39
CA VAL A 44 4.40 -4.41 16.37
C VAL A 44 3.44 -5.23 15.51
N LEU A 45 2.20 -4.78 15.38
CA LEU A 45 1.26 -5.28 14.38
C LEU A 45 1.31 -4.37 13.15
N CYS A 46 1.68 -4.91 11.99
CA CYS A 46 1.65 -4.16 10.73
C CYS A 46 0.34 -4.44 9.99
N ALA A 47 -0.35 -3.39 9.56
CA ALA A 47 -1.60 -3.47 8.84
C ALA A 47 -1.72 -2.34 7.80
N LEU A 48 -2.64 -2.42 6.87
CA LEU A 48 -2.97 -1.28 6.01
C LEU A 48 -3.74 -0.22 6.80
N ASP A 49 -4.73 -0.66 7.55
CA ASP A 49 -5.65 0.19 8.31
C ASP A 49 -5.62 -0.13 9.80
N CYS A 50 -5.75 0.88 10.65
CA CYS A 50 -5.96 0.71 12.09
C CYS A 50 -7.45 0.46 12.35
N THR A 51 -7.94 -0.74 12.03
CA THR A 51 -9.33 -1.15 12.28
C THR A 51 -9.55 -1.60 13.72
N THR A 52 -10.81 -1.71 14.14
CA THR A 52 -11.17 -2.31 15.44
C THR A 52 -10.67 -3.76 15.54
N GLY A 53 -10.74 -4.51 14.42
CA GLY A 53 -10.22 -5.88 14.35
C GLY A 53 -8.71 -5.93 14.51
N ALA A 54 -7.96 -5.04 13.84
CA ALA A 54 -6.50 -4.93 13.99
C ALA A 54 -6.11 -4.59 15.43
N ILE A 55 -6.84 -3.68 16.09
CA ILE A 55 -6.62 -3.32 17.51
C ILE A 55 -6.86 -4.54 18.43
N ALA A 56 -7.96 -5.27 18.22
CA ALA A 56 -8.25 -6.47 18.98
C ALA A 56 -7.14 -7.53 18.80
N ARG A 57 -6.70 -7.73 17.55
CA ARG A 57 -5.65 -8.68 17.22
C ARG A 57 -4.28 -8.31 17.81
N ALA A 58 -3.94 -7.02 17.82
CA ALA A 58 -2.73 -6.54 18.46
C ALA A 58 -2.73 -6.90 19.97
N LYS A 59 -3.85 -6.67 20.65
CA LYS A 59 -4.01 -7.04 22.07
C LYS A 59 -3.87 -8.54 22.31
N GLU A 60 -4.51 -9.38 21.50
CA GLU A 60 -4.40 -10.85 21.58
C GLU A 60 -2.95 -11.33 21.43
N LEU A 61 -2.18 -10.70 20.54
CA LEU A 61 -0.79 -11.05 20.27
C LEU A 61 0.20 -10.41 21.26
N GLY A 62 -0.27 -9.56 22.17
CA GLY A 62 0.58 -8.82 23.10
C GLY A 62 1.41 -7.72 22.41
N CYS A 63 1.01 -7.27 21.24
CA CYS A 63 1.63 -6.13 20.56
C CYS A 63 1.07 -4.83 21.12
N ASN A 64 1.95 -3.89 21.48
CA ASN A 64 1.56 -2.57 22.00
C ASN A 64 1.77 -1.44 20.98
N VAL A 65 2.21 -1.76 19.77
CA VAL A 65 2.32 -0.84 18.64
C VAL A 65 1.55 -1.39 17.44
N ILE A 66 0.83 -0.52 16.74
CA ILE A 66 0.25 -0.80 15.43
C ILE A 66 0.89 0.16 14.43
N LEU A 67 1.54 -0.39 13.40
CA LEU A 67 2.14 0.33 12.29
C LEU A 67 1.26 0.14 11.07
N THR A 68 0.73 1.25 10.52
CA THR A 68 -0.19 1.17 9.38
C THR A 68 0.33 1.94 8.17
N HIS A 69 -0.13 1.56 6.99
CA HIS A 69 0.07 2.33 5.77
C HIS A 69 -0.88 3.55 5.75
N HIS A 70 -2.15 3.36 6.05
CA HIS A 70 -3.14 4.43 6.10
C HIS A 70 -3.19 5.10 7.48
N PRO A 71 -3.17 6.47 7.60
CA PRO A 71 -3.26 7.13 8.89
C PRO A 71 -4.59 6.89 9.59
N LEU A 72 -4.53 6.65 10.89
CA LEU A 72 -5.74 6.62 11.73
C LEU A 72 -6.46 7.98 11.74
N ILE A 73 -5.73 9.07 11.64
CA ILE A 73 -6.25 10.44 11.66
C ILE A 73 -5.82 11.15 10.38
N PHE A 74 -6.65 11.13 9.33
CA PHE A 74 -6.34 11.82 8.06
C PHE A 74 -6.65 13.32 8.08
N LYS A 75 -7.73 13.73 8.75
CA LYS A 75 -8.08 15.15 8.93
C LYS A 75 -8.02 15.52 10.40
N PRO A 76 -7.63 16.77 10.72
CA PRO A 76 -7.67 17.24 12.10
C PRO A 76 -9.00 16.94 12.76
N LEU A 77 -8.95 16.30 13.94
CA LEU A 77 -10.15 15.95 14.69
C LEU A 77 -10.66 17.17 15.44
N ALA A 78 -11.90 17.58 15.20
CA ALA A 78 -12.60 18.57 15.99
C ALA A 78 -13.08 17.99 17.33
N SER A 79 -13.30 16.68 17.38
CA SER A 79 -13.69 15.91 18.57
C SER A 79 -13.28 14.45 18.41
N LEU A 80 -13.02 13.77 19.53
CA LEU A 80 -12.82 12.32 19.57
C LEU A 80 -14.10 11.72 20.15
N THR A 81 -14.92 11.11 19.30
CA THR A 81 -16.16 10.45 19.70
C THR A 81 -16.21 9.02 19.13
N GLU A 82 -16.91 8.12 19.82
CA GLU A 82 -17.08 6.71 19.40
C GLU A 82 -17.81 6.55 18.05
N THR A 83 -18.38 7.65 17.51
CA THR A 83 -19.16 7.67 16.28
C THR A 83 -18.35 8.10 15.05
N ASP A 84 -17.10 8.56 15.21
CA ASP A 84 -16.25 8.97 14.10
C ASP A 84 -15.44 7.79 13.54
N SER A 85 -15.69 7.46 12.27
CA SER A 85 -14.84 6.57 11.51
C SER A 85 -13.65 7.35 10.96
N VAL A 86 -12.62 7.53 11.77
CA VAL A 86 -11.43 8.28 11.40
C VAL A 86 -10.27 7.36 11.10
N GLY A 87 -9.56 7.73 10.16
CA GLY A 87 -8.22 7.34 9.99
C GLY A 87 -7.90 6.84 8.65
N LYS A 88 -6.88 7.26 8.07
CA LYS A 88 -6.16 6.49 7.05
C LYS A 88 -4.98 7.23 6.47
N ARG A 89 -3.87 6.64 6.53
CA ARG A 89 -2.64 6.72 5.75
C ARG A 89 -1.45 7.30 6.48
N VAL A 90 -0.52 6.45 6.77
CA VAL A 90 0.86 6.83 7.05
C VAL A 90 1.77 5.86 6.36
N LEU A 91 2.65 6.37 5.65
CA LEU A 91 3.89 5.82 5.19
C LEU A 91 4.03 5.76 3.67
N ALA A 92 4.45 6.88 3.11
CA ALA A 92 5.20 6.85 1.88
C ALA A 92 6.67 6.61 2.22
N CYS A 93 7.29 5.74 1.58
CA CYS A 93 8.50 5.02 1.94
C CYS A 93 9.73 5.57 1.28
N VAL A 94 10.81 5.55 2.00
CA VAL A 94 12.17 5.49 1.45
C VAL A 94 12.30 4.21 0.64
N GLU A 95 13.13 4.16 -0.39
CA GLU A 95 13.34 3.02 -1.29
C GLU A 95 12.46 1.80 -1.00
N GLY A 96 11.21 1.79 -1.42
CA GLY A 96 10.25 0.76 -1.15
C GLY A 96 8.87 1.28 -0.77
N GLY A 97 8.42 2.41 -1.33
CA GLY A 97 7.02 2.85 -1.28
C GLY A 97 6.07 1.78 -1.77
N VAL A 98 4.77 1.93 -1.49
CA VAL A 98 3.77 0.96 -1.92
C VAL A 98 3.91 0.66 -3.41
N ASN A 99 4.12 1.69 -4.22
CA ASN A 99 4.27 1.53 -5.67
C ASN A 99 5.62 0.92 -6.07
N GLU A 100 6.69 1.11 -5.30
CA GLU A 100 7.94 0.37 -5.45
C GLU A 100 7.77 -1.10 -5.09
N CYS A 101 7.08 -1.39 -3.99
CA CYS A 101 6.77 -2.76 -3.59
C CYS A 101 5.91 -3.45 -4.64
N LEU A 102 4.90 -2.75 -5.18
CA LEU A 102 4.04 -3.25 -6.25
C LEU A 102 4.82 -3.50 -7.54
N ALA A 103 5.68 -2.56 -7.95
CA ALA A 103 6.56 -2.69 -9.12
C ALA A 103 7.46 -3.91 -8.99
N LYS A 104 8.08 -4.09 -7.83
CA LYS A 104 8.94 -5.24 -7.52
C LYS A 104 8.16 -6.56 -7.52
N ALA A 105 6.96 -6.58 -6.94
CA ALA A 105 6.12 -7.78 -6.86
C ALA A 105 5.74 -8.31 -8.24
N ILE A 106 5.48 -7.44 -9.22
CA ILE A 106 5.13 -7.83 -10.60
C ILE A 106 6.34 -7.95 -11.53
N GLY A 107 7.58 -7.80 -11.01
CA GLY A 107 8.80 -7.91 -11.80
C GLY A 107 9.02 -6.75 -12.78
N LEU A 108 8.63 -5.52 -12.42
CA LEU A 108 8.85 -4.33 -13.24
C LEU A 108 10.35 -3.98 -13.25
N GLU A 109 10.94 -3.97 -14.44
CA GLU A 109 12.34 -3.60 -14.67
C GLU A 109 12.46 -2.14 -15.12
N ASN A 110 13.62 -1.52 -14.87
CA ASN A 110 13.90 -0.13 -15.23
C ASN A 110 12.81 0.84 -14.74
N ALA A 111 12.26 0.56 -13.56
CA ALA A 111 11.18 1.34 -12.98
C ALA A 111 11.64 2.77 -12.68
N THR A 112 10.91 3.74 -13.22
CA THR A 112 11.11 5.17 -12.98
C THR A 112 9.85 5.79 -12.42
N ALA A 113 9.97 7.00 -11.88
CA ALA A 113 8.82 7.73 -11.38
C ALA A 113 7.83 8.00 -12.53
N PHE A 114 6.58 7.71 -12.25
CA PHE A 114 5.41 8.02 -13.06
C PHE A 114 4.45 8.80 -12.19
N LEU A 115 4.28 10.08 -12.47
CA LEU A 115 3.70 11.02 -11.52
C LEU A 115 4.52 11.09 -10.20
N PRO A 116 4.13 11.89 -9.21
CA PRO A 116 4.86 11.93 -7.94
C PRO A 116 4.91 10.58 -7.20
N TYR A 117 3.90 9.75 -7.38
CA TYR A 117 3.67 8.54 -6.58
C TYR A 117 3.67 7.23 -7.37
N GLY A 118 3.34 7.20 -8.66
CA GLY A 118 3.29 5.99 -9.48
C GLY A 118 4.66 5.55 -10.00
N ARG A 119 4.70 4.37 -10.62
CA ARG A 119 5.90 3.84 -11.29
C ARG A 119 5.56 3.41 -12.71
N ILE A 120 6.53 3.56 -13.62
CA ILE A 120 6.48 3.05 -14.98
C ILE A 120 7.78 2.35 -15.32
N GLY A 121 7.69 1.23 -16.00
CA GLY A 121 8.86 0.43 -16.38
C GLY A 121 8.50 -0.63 -17.41
N GLU A 122 9.40 -1.57 -17.61
CA GLU A 122 9.22 -2.65 -18.57
C GLU A 122 9.06 -3.99 -17.83
N VAL A 123 8.35 -4.91 -18.48
CA VAL A 123 8.31 -6.33 -18.09
C VAL A 123 8.78 -7.16 -19.29
N ALA A 124 9.20 -8.41 -19.07
CA ALA A 124 9.44 -9.34 -20.16
C ALA A 124 8.19 -9.41 -21.04
N GLU A 125 8.37 -9.18 -22.35
CA GLU A 125 7.27 -9.14 -23.32
C GLU A 125 6.49 -10.46 -23.28
N GLN A 126 5.19 -10.37 -23.02
CA GLN A 126 4.31 -11.52 -22.84
C GLN A 126 2.88 -11.18 -23.23
N THR A 127 2.01 -12.19 -23.33
CA THR A 127 0.59 -11.92 -23.62
C THR A 127 -0.11 -11.28 -22.43
N PHE A 128 -1.20 -10.55 -22.69
CA PHE A 128 -2.01 -9.94 -21.65
C PHE A 128 -2.49 -10.97 -20.62
N GLU A 129 -2.89 -12.14 -21.05
CA GLU A 129 -3.34 -13.23 -20.19
C GLU A 129 -2.22 -13.76 -19.26
N GLN A 130 -1.00 -13.88 -19.81
CA GLN A 130 0.17 -14.29 -19.02
C GLN A 130 0.51 -13.25 -17.98
N PHE A 131 0.47 -11.97 -18.33
CA PHE A 131 0.73 -10.88 -17.40
C PHE A 131 -0.38 -10.78 -16.33
N ALA A 132 -1.66 -10.91 -16.70
CA ALA A 132 -2.77 -10.95 -15.74
C ALA A 132 -2.61 -12.12 -14.74
N ALA A 133 -2.23 -13.31 -15.21
CA ALA A 133 -1.95 -14.45 -14.34
C ALA A 133 -0.72 -14.22 -13.44
N LEU A 134 0.30 -13.50 -13.91
CA LEU A 134 1.43 -13.09 -13.11
C LEU A 134 0.99 -12.15 -11.98
N VAL A 135 0.19 -11.13 -12.30
CA VAL A 135 -0.37 -10.18 -11.31
C VAL A 135 -1.24 -10.92 -10.28
N GLU A 136 -2.14 -11.81 -10.72
CA GLU A 136 -2.96 -12.63 -9.84
C GLU A 136 -2.11 -13.39 -8.82
N LYS A 137 -1.05 -14.04 -9.29
CA LYS A 137 -0.12 -14.80 -8.46
C LYS A 137 0.71 -13.89 -7.54
N ALA A 138 1.26 -12.81 -8.08
CA ALA A 138 2.15 -11.91 -7.32
C ALA A 138 1.42 -11.17 -6.20
N LEU A 139 0.16 -10.81 -6.43
CA LEU A 139 -0.67 -10.10 -5.46
C LEU A 139 -1.58 -11.05 -4.64
N GLU A 140 -1.48 -12.36 -4.87
CA GLU A 140 -2.27 -13.40 -4.18
C GLU A 140 -3.78 -13.06 -4.16
N THR A 141 -4.30 -12.58 -5.26
CA THR A 141 -5.72 -12.23 -5.43
C THR A 141 -6.30 -12.89 -6.66
N LYS A 142 -7.56 -13.29 -6.60
CA LYS A 142 -8.33 -13.76 -7.76
C LYS A 142 -9.33 -12.73 -8.27
N GLU A 143 -9.42 -11.61 -7.58
CA GLU A 143 -10.36 -10.54 -7.88
C GLU A 143 -9.72 -9.53 -8.85
N LEU A 144 -9.62 -9.90 -10.12
CA LEU A 144 -9.13 -9.00 -11.19
C LEU A 144 -10.28 -8.53 -12.04
N ALA A 145 -10.37 -7.20 -12.26
CA ALA A 145 -11.14 -6.64 -13.36
C ALA A 145 -10.18 -6.32 -14.51
N LEU A 146 -10.46 -6.86 -15.70
CA LEU A 146 -9.54 -6.87 -16.83
C LEU A 146 -10.15 -6.18 -18.05
N VAL A 147 -9.38 -5.27 -18.67
CA VAL A 147 -9.66 -4.72 -19.99
C VAL A 147 -8.49 -5.05 -20.92
N LYS A 148 -8.69 -5.98 -21.84
CA LYS A 148 -7.74 -6.28 -22.90
C LYS A 148 -8.00 -5.37 -24.10
N ALA A 149 -7.11 -4.44 -24.35
CA ALA A 149 -7.12 -3.56 -25.52
C ALA A 149 -6.12 -4.03 -26.59
N THR A 150 -4.95 -4.50 -26.15
CA THR A 150 -3.88 -5.04 -27.00
C THR A 150 -3.51 -6.46 -26.58
N PRO A 151 -2.94 -7.29 -27.49
CA PRO A 151 -2.60 -8.68 -27.14
C PRO A 151 -1.35 -8.82 -26.27
N MET A 152 -0.44 -7.87 -26.31
CA MET A 152 0.88 -7.94 -25.68
C MET A 152 1.04 -6.91 -24.57
N VAL A 153 1.89 -7.22 -23.60
CA VAL A 153 2.30 -6.36 -22.49
C VAL A 153 3.82 -6.29 -22.47
N LYS A 154 4.34 -5.07 -22.43
CA LYS A 154 5.77 -4.79 -22.34
C LYS A 154 6.08 -3.60 -21.46
N LYS A 155 5.33 -2.50 -21.58
CA LYS A 155 5.55 -1.28 -20.79
C LYS A 155 4.37 -1.01 -19.88
N VAL A 156 4.57 -1.16 -18.58
CA VAL A 156 3.54 -1.08 -17.56
C VAL A 156 3.70 0.19 -16.75
N ALA A 157 2.64 0.99 -16.65
CA ALA A 157 2.50 2.01 -15.62
C ALA A 157 1.63 1.45 -14.49
N LEU A 158 1.91 1.85 -13.26
CA LEU A 158 1.14 1.40 -12.11
C LEU A 158 0.94 2.48 -11.06
N VAL A 159 -0.24 2.42 -10.42
CA VAL A 159 -0.63 3.20 -9.25
C VAL A 159 -1.43 2.28 -8.34
N SER A 160 -0.98 2.05 -7.12
CA SER A 160 -1.71 1.28 -6.11
C SER A 160 -2.98 2.00 -5.66
N GLY A 161 -3.91 1.27 -5.08
CA GLY A 161 -5.17 1.85 -4.62
C GLY A 161 -6.05 2.31 -5.77
N SER A 162 -6.54 3.55 -5.76
CA SER A 162 -7.44 4.09 -6.79
C SER A 162 -6.70 4.96 -7.80
N GLY A 163 -6.32 4.37 -8.94
CA GLY A 163 -5.62 5.04 -10.05
C GLY A 163 -6.53 5.39 -11.24
N LYS A 164 -7.81 5.63 -10.98
CA LYS A 164 -8.80 5.90 -12.05
C LYS A 164 -8.54 7.19 -12.83
N ASP A 165 -7.91 8.17 -12.21
CA ASP A 165 -7.70 9.50 -12.79
C ASP A 165 -6.39 9.57 -13.61
N GLU A 166 -5.48 8.59 -13.47
CA GLU A 166 -4.13 8.55 -14.05
C GLU A 166 -4.03 7.79 -15.40
N ILE A 167 -5.15 7.27 -15.92
CA ILE A 167 -5.20 6.49 -17.17
C ILE A 167 -4.63 7.27 -18.37
N LYS A 168 -4.96 8.56 -18.47
CA LYS A 168 -4.48 9.42 -19.56
C LYS A 168 -2.98 9.68 -19.44
N ASP A 169 -2.50 9.85 -18.24
CA ASP A 169 -1.07 10.06 -17.97
C ASP A 169 -0.27 8.80 -18.28
N ALA A 170 -0.80 7.61 -17.98
CA ALA A 170 -0.20 6.33 -18.36
C ALA A 170 -0.03 6.19 -19.87
N LEU A 171 -1.06 6.54 -20.64
CA LEU A 171 -1.00 6.58 -22.11
C LEU A 171 0.04 7.58 -22.63
N GLN A 172 0.06 8.80 -22.08
CA GLN A 172 1.01 9.85 -22.47
C GLN A 172 2.46 9.44 -22.15
N ALA A 173 2.68 8.69 -21.08
CA ALA A 173 3.98 8.12 -20.72
C ALA A 173 4.36 6.92 -21.60
N GLY A 174 3.47 6.51 -22.50
CA GLY A 174 3.70 5.44 -23.48
C GLY A 174 3.56 4.03 -22.90
N ALA A 175 2.81 3.85 -21.81
CA ALA A 175 2.44 2.53 -21.32
C ALA A 175 1.49 1.83 -22.30
N ASP A 176 1.64 0.52 -22.48
CA ASP A 176 0.67 -0.35 -23.15
C ASP A 176 -0.32 -0.98 -22.17
N THR A 177 0.06 -0.97 -20.89
CA THR A 177 -0.73 -1.57 -19.81
C THR A 177 -0.69 -0.68 -18.56
N PHE A 178 -1.85 -0.52 -17.91
CA PHE A 178 -1.98 0.17 -16.64
C PHE A 178 -2.48 -0.80 -15.56
N LEU A 179 -1.76 -0.87 -14.45
CA LEU A 179 -2.11 -1.66 -13.27
C LEU A 179 -2.53 -0.73 -12.14
N THR A 180 -3.70 -0.96 -11.58
CA THR A 180 -4.20 -0.22 -10.41
C THR A 180 -5.09 -1.12 -9.53
N GLY A 181 -5.49 -0.64 -8.35
CA GLY A 181 -6.44 -1.35 -7.51
C GLY A 181 -7.88 -1.16 -7.97
N GLU A 182 -8.26 0.05 -8.33
CA GLU A 182 -9.65 0.40 -8.63
C GLU A 182 -9.78 1.31 -9.86
N ALA A 183 -10.77 1.01 -10.70
CA ALA A 183 -11.22 1.89 -11.75
C ALA A 183 -12.74 1.75 -11.93
N ASN A 184 -13.40 2.82 -12.38
CA ASN A 184 -14.82 2.79 -12.67
C ASN A 184 -15.13 2.33 -14.10
N HIS A 185 -16.41 2.12 -14.40
CA HIS A 185 -16.85 1.63 -15.70
C HIS A 185 -16.42 2.53 -16.87
N SER A 186 -16.51 3.86 -16.74
CA SER A 186 -16.09 4.79 -17.81
C SER A 186 -14.60 4.69 -18.10
N CYS A 187 -13.77 4.55 -17.05
CA CYS A 187 -12.32 4.34 -17.21
C CYS A 187 -12.00 3.04 -17.96
N MET A 188 -12.77 1.97 -17.72
CA MET A 188 -12.61 0.70 -18.44
C MET A 188 -12.95 0.84 -19.91
N LEU A 189 -14.00 1.61 -20.26
CA LEU A 189 -14.35 1.92 -21.64
C LEU A 189 -13.26 2.76 -22.31
N ASP A 190 -12.82 3.83 -21.65
CA ASP A 190 -11.76 4.69 -22.17
C ASP A 190 -10.47 3.89 -22.45
N CYS A 191 -10.05 3.02 -21.54
CA CYS A 191 -8.92 2.13 -21.74
C CYS A 191 -9.08 1.27 -22.99
N LYS A 192 -10.26 0.68 -23.19
CA LYS A 192 -10.55 -0.15 -24.35
C LYS A 192 -10.48 0.64 -25.67
N GLU A 193 -11.06 1.83 -25.71
CA GLU A 193 -11.12 2.68 -26.89
C GLU A 193 -9.76 3.30 -27.23
N LEU A 194 -8.96 3.63 -26.20
CA LEU A 194 -7.65 4.26 -26.35
C LEU A 194 -6.50 3.26 -26.56
N GLY A 195 -6.78 1.96 -26.52
CA GLY A 195 -5.78 0.93 -26.77
C GLY A 195 -4.86 0.62 -25.60
N LEU A 196 -5.25 0.98 -24.37
CA LEU A 196 -4.51 0.69 -23.13
C LEU A 196 -5.09 -0.55 -22.45
N ASN A 197 -4.28 -1.55 -22.19
CA ASN A 197 -4.68 -2.64 -21.31
C ASN A 197 -4.88 -2.12 -19.89
N LEU A 198 -5.88 -2.61 -19.17
CA LEU A 198 -6.11 -2.27 -17.76
C LEU A 198 -6.25 -3.53 -16.93
N ILE A 199 -5.55 -3.55 -15.80
CA ILE A 199 -5.69 -4.56 -14.75
C ILE A 199 -6.03 -3.84 -13.45
N CYS A 200 -7.22 -4.11 -12.90
CA CYS A 200 -7.61 -3.66 -11.56
C CYS A 200 -7.53 -4.87 -10.63
N ALA A 201 -6.64 -4.82 -9.64
CA ALA A 201 -6.32 -5.95 -8.78
C ALA A 201 -6.76 -5.74 -7.31
N THR A 202 -7.82 -4.96 -7.10
CA THR A 202 -8.35 -4.45 -5.82
C THR A 202 -7.43 -3.46 -5.10
N HIS A 203 -8.01 -2.54 -4.36
CA HIS A 203 -7.29 -1.58 -3.52
C HIS A 203 -6.35 -2.31 -2.57
N TYR A 204 -6.92 -3.22 -1.78
CA TYR A 204 -6.17 -3.98 -0.79
C TYR A 204 -5.00 -4.77 -1.38
N ALA A 205 -5.20 -5.51 -2.47
CA ALA A 205 -4.15 -6.37 -3.02
C ALA A 205 -2.97 -5.57 -3.58
N THR A 206 -3.23 -4.39 -4.18
CA THR A 206 -2.16 -3.51 -4.70
C THR A 206 -1.39 -2.78 -3.59
N GLU A 207 -1.96 -2.63 -2.40
CA GLU A 207 -1.32 -1.92 -1.28
C GLU A 207 -0.70 -2.85 -0.24
N ARG A 208 -1.28 -4.05 0.00
CA ARG A 208 -0.74 -5.00 1.00
C ARG A 208 0.72 -5.40 0.77
N VAL A 209 1.25 -5.21 -0.42
CA VAL A 209 2.65 -5.51 -0.78
C VAL A 209 3.66 -4.72 0.05
N VAL A 210 3.24 -3.64 0.69
CA VAL A 210 4.08 -2.86 1.60
C VAL A 210 4.23 -3.51 2.98
N LEU A 211 3.25 -4.32 3.42
CA LEU A 211 3.23 -4.86 4.79
C LEU A 211 4.47 -5.69 5.15
N PRO A 212 5.00 -6.59 4.28
CA PRO A 212 6.25 -7.28 4.57
C PRO A 212 7.44 -6.34 4.76
N VAL A 213 7.47 -5.22 4.02
CA VAL A 213 8.55 -4.21 4.15
C VAL A 213 8.46 -3.49 5.49
N LEU A 214 7.23 -3.12 5.92
CA LEU A 214 7.00 -2.51 7.24
C LEU A 214 7.39 -3.47 8.38
N CYS A 215 7.04 -4.76 8.24
CA CYS A 215 7.47 -5.78 9.20
C CYS A 215 8.99 -5.92 9.25
N ALA A 216 9.65 -5.99 8.08
CA ALA A 216 11.11 -6.08 8.01
C ALA A 216 11.79 -4.87 8.69
N MET A 217 11.28 -3.65 8.48
CA MET A 217 11.80 -2.45 9.16
C MET A 217 11.66 -2.54 10.68
N ALA A 218 10.53 -3.06 11.20
CA ALA A 218 10.35 -3.27 12.61
C ALA A 218 11.31 -4.34 13.15
N GLU A 219 11.51 -5.43 12.42
CA GLU A 219 12.44 -6.51 12.77
C GLU A 219 13.90 -6.08 12.73
N GLU A 220 14.30 -5.24 11.77
CA GLU A 220 15.62 -4.59 11.74
C GLU A 220 15.87 -3.72 12.98
N ALA A 221 14.82 -3.14 13.54
CA ALA A 221 14.87 -2.42 14.81
C ALA A 221 14.94 -3.35 16.05
N GLY A 222 14.97 -4.67 15.84
CA GLY A 222 15.01 -5.67 16.91
C GLY A 222 13.65 -5.94 17.57
N VAL A 223 12.55 -5.55 16.92
CA VAL A 223 11.18 -5.69 17.43
C VAL A 223 10.43 -6.76 16.66
N ARG A 224 9.75 -7.66 17.37
CA ARG A 224 8.86 -8.66 16.76
C ARG A 224 7.69 -7.97 16.05
N SER A 225 7.48 -8.31 14.81
CA SER A 225 6.37 -7.81 14.00
C SER A 225 5.43 -8.93 13.55
N VAL A 226 4.19 -8.60 13.21
CA VAL A 226 3.18 -9.53 12.70
C VAL A 226 2.29 -8.78 11.71
N ILE A 227 2.04 -9.37 10.53
CA ILE A 227 1.05 -8.85 9.60
C ILE A 227 -0.35 -9.25 10.08
N TYR A 228 -1.25 -8.28 10.21
CA TYR A 228 -2.67 -8.55 10.42
C TYR A 228 -3.29 -8.96 9.06
N PRO A 229 -3.76 -10.20 8.92
CA PRO A 229 -4.40 -10.64 7.69
C PRO A 229 -5.77 -9.95 7.56
N PHE A 230 -5.96 -9.20 6.50
CA PHE A 230 -7.29 -8.71 6.15
C PHE A 230 -8.14 -9.88 5.67
N ALA A 231 -9.25 -10.12 6.36
CA ALA A 231 -10.28 -11.05 5.92
C ALA A 231 -11.55 -10.24 5.64
N ARG A 232 -11.92 -10.13 4.36
CA ARG A 232 -13.08 -9.34 3.91
C ARG A 232 -14.35 -9.69 4.68
N GLU A 233 -14.54 -10.99 4.94
CA GLU A 233 -15.65 -11.51 5.73
C GLU A 233 -15.61 -11.05 7.20
N ALA A 234 -14.42 -10.91 7.79
CA ALA A 234 -14.25 -10.45 9.16
C ALA A 234 -14.42 -8.93 9.32
N GLU A 235 -14.04 -8.16 8.29
CA GLU A 235 -14.06 -6.68 8.35
C GLU A 235 -15.41 -6.10 7.88
N TYR A 236 -16.05 -6.71 6.87
CA TYR A 236 -17.28 -6.20 6.28
C TYR A 236 -18.52 -7.08 6.54
N GLY A 237 -18.36 -8.27 7.10
CA GLY A 237 -19.47 -9.18 7.42
C GLY A 237 -20.20 -9.75 6.19
N ILE A 238 -19.48 -9.87 5.05
CA ILE A 238 -20.01 -10.38 3.78
C ILE A 238 -19.25 -11.62 3.32
#